data_dbb987a2e4d211eae61ac5254c72e9df
#
_entry.id   dbb987a2e4d211eae61ac5254c72e9df
#
_cell.length_a   1.000
_cell.length_b   1.000
_cell.length_c   1.000
_cell.angle_alpha   90.00
_cell.angle_beta   90.00
_cell.angle_gamma   90.00
#
_symmetry.space_group_name_H-M   'P 1'
#
loop_
_entity.id
_entity.type
_entity.pdbx_description
1 polymer ?
#
loop_
_entity_poly.entity_id
_entity_poly.type
_entity_poly.pdbx_seq_one_letter_code
_entity_poly.pdbx_strand_id
1 'polypeptide(L)'
;MTNLKKRERAKTNASLISMVQRFSDITIMFGGLWFICEVSGLPFLYMHLLVALITLVVFQMLGGITDFYRSWRGVKMSTELTLLLQNWTLSLIFSAGLVAFNDDFDNRLATWLAWYALSSLGLVLCRSFIRFGAGWLRNRGYNTRRVAVAGDLPAGQTLLDSFRNEPWLGFEVVGVYHDPKPGGVSADWAGNFEQLIDDAKASRIHNVYIATSMSDGAMVKKLVRELADTTCSVILIPDVFTFNILHSRVEEMSGVPVVPLYDTPLSGINRLLKRAEDIVLASLILLFISPVLCCICLLCASPSRRAGAR
;
A
#
# COMPACT_ATOMS: atom_id res chain seq x y z
N MET A 1 -0.86 -17.45 20.36
CA MET A 1 0.25 -16.47 20.21
C MET A 1 0.95 -16.52 18.84
N THR A 2 1.08 -17.66 18.20
CA THR A 2 1.73 -17.81 16.87
C THR A 2 0.98 -17.11 15.72
N ASN A 3 -0.35 -17.07 15.76
CA ASN A 3 -1.17 -16.48 14.69
C ASN A 3 -1.17 -14.94 14.66
N LEU A 4 -1.04 -14.28 15.79
CA LEU A 4 -0.93 -12.81 15.87
C LEU A 4 0.39 -12.31 15.26
N LYS A 5 1.50 -13.00 15.54
CA LYS A 5 2.82 -12.68 14.95
C LYS A 5 2.83 -12.85 13.42
N LYS A 6 2.12 -13.88 12.89
CA LYS A 6 2.02 -14.12 11.43
C LYS A 6 1.21 -13.02 10.73
N ARG A 7 0.21 -12.46 11.41
CA ARG A 7 -0.66 -11.38 10.91
C ARG A 7 0.04 -10.02 10.87
N GLU A 8 0.79 -9.67 11.92
CA GLU A 8 1.61 -8.45 11.92
C GLU A 8 2.67 -8.51 10.82
N ARG A 9 3.28 -9.68 10.60
CA ARG A 9 4.25 -9.89 9.51
C ARG A 9 3.64 -9.67 8.12
N ALA A 10 2.41 -10.11 7.85
CA ALA A 10 1.79 -9.95 6.53
C ALA A 10 1.50 -8.48 6.18
N LYS A 11 1.05 -7.66 7.14
CA LYS A 11 0.85 -6.21 6.95
C LYS A 11 2.17 -5.45 6.88
N THR A 12 3.13 -5.81 7.70
CA THR A 12 4.48 -5.22 7.71
C THR A 12 5.20 -5.48 6.39
N ASN A 13 5.09 -6.69 5.83
CA ASN A 13 5.73 -7.04 4.58
C ASN A 13 5.18 -6.28 3.36
N ALA A 14 3.89 -5.95 3.32
CA ALA A 14 3.33 -5.11 2.25
C ALA A 14 3.90 -3.68 2.31
N SER A 15 4.11 -3.15 3.50
CA SER A 15 4.77 -1.87 3.74
C SER A 15 6.27 -1.92 3.38
N LEU A 16 6.96 -3.00 3.76
CA LEU A 16 8.37 -3.18 3.43
C LEU A 16 8.60 -3.25 1.91
N ILE A 17 7.75 -3.95 1.16
CA ILE A 17 7.84 -4.01 -0.30
C ILE A 17 7.74 -2.60 -0.89
N SER A 18 6.78 -1.78 -0.46
CA SER A 18 6.65 -0.40 -0.95
C SER A 18 7.87 0.46 -0.59
N MET A 19 8.45 0.27 0.59
CA MET A 19 9.68 0.97 0.98
C MET A 19 10.86 0.55 0.10
N VAL A 20 11.05 -0.76 -0.11
CA VAL A 20 12.10 -1.27 -1.00
C VAL A 20 11.94 -0.73 -2.41
N GLN A 21 10.70 -0.67 -2.91
CA GLN A 21 10.40 -0.08 -4.22
C GLN A 21 10.81 1.40 -4.29
N ARG A 22 10.44 2.20 -3.29
CA ARG A 22 10.83 3.64 -3.24
C ARG A 22 12.34 3.82 -3.17
N PHE A 23 13.02 3.05 -2.32
CA PHE A 23 14.48 3.13 -2.20
C PHE A 23 15.18 2.72 -3.49
N SER A 24 14.71 1.63 -4.14
CA SER A 24 15.27 1.21 -5.42
C SER A 24 15.05 2.25 -6.51
N ASP A 25 13.86 2.86 -6.58
CA ASP A 25 13.55 3.90 -7.56
C ASP A 25 14.50 5.12 -7.38
N ILE A 26 14.70 5.57 -6.13
CA ILE A 26 15.65 6.64 -5.80
C ILE A 26 17.07 6.27 -6.27
N THR A 27 17.53 5.09 -5.87
CA THR A 27 18.90 4.63 -6.19
C THR A 27 19.12 4.53 -7.70
N ILE A 28 18.13 4.02 -8.44
CA ILE A 28 18.23 3.86 -9.90
C ILE A 28 18.25 5.22 -10.61
N MET A 29 17.42 6.17 -10.18
CA MET A 29 17.38 7.50 -10.79
C MET A 29 18.67 8.27 -10.55
N PHE A 30 19.14 8.35 -9.30
CA PHE A 30 20.37 9.04 -8.96
C PHE A 30 21.60 8.33 -9.52
N GLY A 31 21.69 7.02 -9.29
CA GLY A 31 22.80 6.20 -9.78
C GLY A 31 22.88 6.17 -11.29
N GLY A 32 21.73 6.17 -11.99
CA GLY A 32 21.69 6.25 -13.44
C GLY A 32 22.26 7.55 -13.99
N LEU A 33 21.88 8.71 -13.41
CA LEU A 33 22.43 9.99 -13.84
C LEU A 33 23.92 10.11 -13.52
N TRP A 34 24.32 9.73 -12.32
CA TRP A 34 25.72 9.72 -11.91
C TRP A 34 26.57 8.84 -12.84
N PHE A 35 26.11 7.63 -13.13
CA PHE A 35 26.81 6.70 -14.03
C PHE A 35 26.98 7.25 -15.44
N ILE A 36 25.96 7.95 -15.97
CA ILE A 36 26.05 8.55 -17.30
C ILE A 36 27.03 9.71 -17.32
N CYS A 37 27.03 10.55 -16.29
CA CYS A 37 28.03 11.62 -16.17
C CYS A 37 29.46 11.05 -16.17
N GLU A 38 29.69 9.98 -15.38
CA GLU A 38 30.99 9.32 -15.31
C GLU A 38 31.45 8.76 -16.66
N VAL A 39 30.57 8.01 -17.34
CA VAL A 39 30.85 7.41 -18.66
C VAL A 39 31.04 8.46 -19.75
N SER A 40 30.33 9.58 -19.66
CA SER A 40 30.43 10.67 -20.62
C SER A 40 31.58 11.63 -20.33
N GLY A 41 32.35 11.42 -19.27
CA GLY A 41 33.43 12.30 -18.84
C GLY A 41 32.93 13.67 -18.37
N LEU A 42 31.68 13.79 -17.97
CA LEU A 42 31.08 15.03 -17.47
C LEU A 42 31.25 15.10 -15.96
N PRO A 43 31.70 16.22 -15.40
CA PRO A 43 31.79 16.37 -13.95
C PRO A 43 30.37 16.37 -13.35
N PHE A 44 30.13 15.54 -12.33
CA PHE A 44 28.87 15.54 -11.60
C PHE A 44 28.79 16.76 -10.69
N LEU A 45 28.16 17.82 -11.18
CA LEU A 45 28.05 19.11 -10.49
C LEU A 45 26.75 19.18 -9.67
N TYR A 46 26.66 20.22 -8.82
CA TYR A 46 25.44 20.48 -8.02
C TYR A 46 24.17 20.59 -8.87
N MET A 47 24.25 21.06 -10.11
CA MET A 47 23.12 21.13 -11.04
C MET A 47 22.58 19.74 -11.38
N HIS A 48 23.44 18.75 -11.61
CA HIS A 48 23.01 17.37 -11.83
C HIS A 48 22.27 16.80 -10.62
N LEU A 49 22.76 17.10 -9.42
CA LEU A 49 22.10 16.72 -8.17
C LEU A 49 20.72 17.39 -8.04
N LEU A 50 20.63 18.67 -8.36
CA LEU A 50 19.38 19.43 -8.31
C LEU A 50 18.35 18.90 -9.29
N VAL A 51 18.77 18.60 -10.53
CA VAL A 51 17.93 17.98 -11.55
C VAL A 51 17.41 16.61 -11.09
N ALA A 52 18.29 15.77 -10.55
CA ALA A 52 17.91 14.47 -10.02
C ALA A 52 16.91 14.60 -8.87
N LEU A 53 17.10 15.57 -7.96
CA LEU A 53 16.17 15.85 -6.86
C LEU A 53 14.81 16.33 -7.37
N ILE A 54 14.76 17.28 -8.31
CA ILE A 54 13.52 17.77 -8.91
C ILE A 54 12.76 16.61 -9.56
N THR A 55 13.47 15.83 -10.39
CA THR A 55 12.88 14.67 -11.07
C THR A 55 12.31 13.67 -10.08
N LEU A 56 13.03 13.39 -8.99
CA LEU A 56 12.59 12.51 -7.93
C LEU A 56 11.33 13.04 -7.23
N VAL A 57 11.32 14.32 -6.86
CA VAL A 57 10.15 14.94 -6.20
C VAL A 57 8.93 14.84 -7.09
N VAL A 58 9.05 15.18 -8.37
CA VAL A 58 7.95 15.09 -9.34
C VAL A 58 7.48 13.64 -9.49
N PHE A 59 8.41 12.69 -9.60
CA PHE A 59 8.08 11.26 -9.69
C PHE A 59 7.33 10.76 -8.45
N GLN A 60 7.74 11.16 -7.24
CA GLN A 60 7.06 10.79 -6.01
C GLN A 60 5.69 11.44 -5.88
N MET A 61 5.53 12.68 -6.33
CA MET A 61 4.23 13.37 -6.38
C MET A 61 3.27 12.67 -7.35
N LEU A 62 3.70 12.37 -8.56
CA LEU A 62 2.92 11.62 -9.54
C LEU A 62 2.57 10.22 -9.01
N GLY A 63 3.53 9.55 -8.36
CA GLY A 63 3.32 8.26 -7.71
C GLY A 63 2.29 8.31 -6.59
N GLY A 64 2.18 9.43 -5.86
CA GLY A 64 1.15 9.68 -4.86
C GLY A 64 -0.24 9.89 -5.47
N ILE A 65 -0.32 10.70 -6.55
CA ILE A 65 -1.59 10.98 -7.25
C ILE A 65 -2.14 9.72 -7.94
N THR A 66 -1.27 8.89 -8.49
CA THR A 66 -1.63 7.68 -9.24
C THR A 66 -1.78 6.43 -8.36
N ASP A 67 -1.63 6.56 -7.05
CA ASP A 67 -1.57 5.42 -6.11
C ASP A 67 -0.58 4.33 -6.55
N PHE A 68 0.53 4.73 -7.18
CA PHE A 68 1.49 3.85 -7.83
C PHE A 68 2.13 2.83 -6.88
N TYR A 69 2.36 3.20 -5.62
CA TYR A 69 2.96 2.34 -4.61
C TYR A 69 1.95 1.47 -3.84
N ARG A 70 0.72 1.34 -4.37
CA ARG A 70 -0.29 0.42 -3.82
C ARG A 70 0.11 -1.04 -3.96
N SER A 71 -0.68 -1.93 -3.39
CA SER A 71 -0.51 -3.37 -3.61
C SER A 71 -1.00 -3.77 -5.01
N TRP A 72 -0.12 -4.30 -5.83
CA TRP A 72 -0.40 -4.77 -7.19
C TRP A 72 -0.78 -6.26 -7.25
N ARG A 73 -1.36 -6.82 -6.17
CA ARG A 73 -1.84 -8.21 -6.15
C ARG A 73 -3.03 -8.35 -7.10
N GLY A 74 -2.98 -9.39 -7.96
CA GLY A 74 -4.08 -9.67 -8.89
C GLY A 74 -4.18 -8.74 -10.11
N VAL A 75 -3.35 -7.71 -10.22
CA VAL A 75 -3.31 -6.82 -11.38
C VAL A 75 -2.23 -7.28 -12.36
N LYS A 76 -2.49 -7.13 -13.66
CA LYS A 76 -1.52 -7.49 -14.72
C LYS A 76 -0.22 -6.69 -14.56
N MET A 77 0.92 -7.35 -14.76
CA MET A 77 2.24 -6.72 -14.66
C MET A 77 2.40 -5.57 -15.66
N SER A 78 1.84 -5.72 -16.87
CA SER A 78 1.86 -4.69 -17.90
C SER A 78 1.28 -3.36 -17.42
N THR A 79 0.18 -3.39 -16.66
CA THR A 79 -0.45 -2.17 -16.12
C THR A 79 0.47 -1.45 -15.13
N GLU A 80 1.14 -2.19 -14.25
CA GLU A 80 2.11 -1.62 -13.31
C GLU A 80 3.29 -0.98 -14.04
N LEU A 81 3.86 -1.69 -15.03
CA LEU A 81 5.01 -1.20 -15.81
C LEU A 81 4.64 0.00 -16.69
N THR A 82 3.46 0.00 -17.30
CA THR A 82 2.97 1.15 -18.08
C THR A 82 2.86 2.39 -17.19
N LEU A 83 2.27 2.26 -16.00
CA LEU A 83 2.13 3.38 -15.07
C LEU A 83 3.49 3.87 -14.56
N LEU A 84 4.43 2.95 -14.30
CA LEU A 84 5.81 3.27 -13.94
C LEU A 84 6.48 4.14 -14.99
N LEU A 85 6.44 3.68 -16.25
CA LEU A 85 7.07 4.38 -17.37
C LEU A 85 6.38 5.71 -17.68
N GLN A 86 5.05 5.80 -17.56
CA GLN A 86 4.32 7.06 -17.69
C GLN A 86 4.77 8.07 -16.63
N ASN A 87 4.79 7.69 -15.35
CA ASN A 87 5.23 8.57 -14.27
C ASN A 87 6.69 9.01 -14.46
N TRP A 88 7.56 8.07 -14.88
CA TRP A 88 8.97 8.36 -15.15
C TRP A 88 9.15 9.34 -16.32
N THR A 89 8.48 9.08 -17.45
CA THR A 89 8.53 9.94 -18.64
C THR A 89 8.05 11.36 -18.33
N LEU A 90 6.89 11.47 -17.64
CA LEU A 90 6.34 12.79 -17.26
C LEU A 90 7.28 13.54 -16.32
N SER A 91 7.88 12.85 -15.37
CA SER A 91 8.83 13.46 -14.41
C SER A 91 10.07 13.99 -15.11
N LEU A 92 10.58 13.23 -16.08
CA LEU A 92 11.75 13.64 -16.86
C LEU A 92 11.45 14.82 -17.78
N ILE A 93 10.32 14.78 -18.49
CA ILE A 93 9.87 15.89 -19.35
C ILE A 93 9.71 17.17 -18.54
N PHE A 94 9.08 17.09 -17.38
CA PHE A 94 8.90 18.23 -16.49
C PHE A 94 10.24 18.82 -16.04
N SER A 95 11.16 17.97 -15.61
CA SER A 95 12.49 18.38 -15.15
C SER A 95 13.32 18.96 -16.28
N ALA A 96 13.27 18.35 -17.48
CA ALA A 96 13.94 18.88 -18.66
C ALA A 96 13.40 20.25 -19.06
N GLY A 97 12.09 20.45 -18.98
CA GLY A 97 11.44 21.75 -19.24
C GLY A 97 11.90 22.85 -18.27
N LEU A 98 12.06 22.52 -16.99
CA LEU A 98 12.54 23.48 -15.98
C LEU A 98 14.00 23.89 -16.19
N VAL A 99 14.83 22.99 -16.70
CA VAL A 99 16.28 23.21 -16.88
C VAL A 99 16.60 23.71 -18.29
N ALA A 100 15.66 23.66 -19.22
CA ALA A 100 15.85 24.07 -20.62
C ALA A 100 16.33 25.52 -20.79
N PHE A 101 16.08 26.37 -19.81
CA PHE A 101 16.45 27.79 -19.80
C PHE A 101 17.70 28.09 -18.97
N ASN A 102 18.40 27.06 -18.48
CA ASN A 102 19.59 27.22 -17.69
C ASN A 102 20.83 26.82 -18.49
N ASP A 103 21.68 27.80 -18.79
CA ASP A 103 22.91 27.60 -19.59
C ASP A 103 23.99 26.83 -18.85
N ASP A 104 23.93 26.75 -17.52
CA ASP A 104 24.91 26.04 -16.68
C ASP A 104 24.77 24.51 -16.70
N PHE A 105 23.68 24.00 -17.25
CA PHE A 105 23.44 22.57 -17.37
C PHE A 105 23.77 22.09 -18.79
N ASP A 106 24.58 21.01 -18.88
CA ASP A 106 24.85 20.36 -20.17
C ASP A 106 23.57 19.73 -20.72
N ASN A 107 22.82 20.51 -21.45
CA ASN A 107 21.49 20.16 -21.98
C ASN A 107 21.59 19.32 -23.28
N ARG A 108 22.59 18.42 -23.37
CA ARG A 108 22.69 17.49 -24.51
C ARG A 108 21.57 16.48 -24.47
N LEU A 109 20.79 16.44 -25.54
CA LEU A 109 19.70 15.47 -25.71
C LEU A 109 20.18 14.02 -25.51
N ALA A 110 21.41 13.71 -25.91
CA ALA A 110 22.00 12.39 -25.74
C ALA A 110 22.12 11.99 -24.26
N THR A 111 22.50 12.90 -23.37
CA THR A 111 22.57 12.66 -21.91
C THR A 111 21.19 12.35 -21.32
N TRP A 112 20.16 13.12 -21.72
CA TRP A 112 18.78 12.90 -21.28
C TRP A 112 18.23 11.56 -21.77
N LEU A 113 18.45 11.23 -23.05
CA LEU A 113 17.98 9.97 -23.64
C LEU A 113 18.69 8.77 -23.01
N ALA A 114 20.00 8.87 -22.78
CA ALA A 114 20.77 7.84 -22.12
C ALA A 114 20.29 7.62 -20.67
N TRP A 115 20.04 8.70 -19.92
CA TRP A 115 19.49 8.62 -18.58
C TRP A 115 18.10 8.01 -18.55
N TYR A 116 17.23 8.44 -19.49
CA TYR A 116 15.91 7.86 -19.66
C TYR A 116 15.97 6.35 -19.91
N ALA A 117 16.79 5.93 -20.88
CA ALA A 117 16.88 4.53 -21.26
C ALA A 117 17.45 3.65 -20.15
N LEU A 118 18.55 4.08 -19.53
CA LEU A 118 19.22 3.34 -18.46
C LEU A 118 18.31 3.22 -17.23
N SER A 119 17.71 4.33 -16.79
CA SER A 119 16.84 4.32 -15.63
C SER A 119 15.53 3.57 -15.90
N SER A 120 14.95 3.68 -17.10
CA SER A 120 13.79 2.88 -17.49
C SER A 120 14.07 1.38 -17.41
N LEU A 121 15.20 0.95 -17.96
CA LEU A 121 15.62 -0.43 -17.89
C LEU A 121 15.82 -0.89 -16.45
N GLY A 122 16.53 -0.12 -15.64
CA GLY A 122 16.76 -0.41 -14.22
C GLY A 122 15.46 -0.50 -13.42
N LEU A 123 14.54 0.45 -13.61
CA LEU A 123 13.25 0.48 -12.94
C LEU A 123 12.39 -0.73 -13.31
N VAL A 124 12.30 -1.08 -14.60
CA VAL A 124 11.55 -2.24 -15.08
C VAL A 124 12.13 -3.54 -14.54
N LEU A 125 13.45 -3.72 -14.62
CA LEU A 125 14.12 -4.93 -14.10
C LEU A 125 13.95 -5.07 -12.60
N CYS A 126 14.17 -4.00 -11.84
CA CYS A 126 14.03 -4.02 -10.40
C CYS A 126 12.59 -4.32 -9.98
N ARG A 127 11.61 -3.69 -10.63
CA ARG A 127 10.18 -3.92 -10.37
C ARG A 127 9.79 -5.37 -10.66
N SER A 128 10.26 -5.90 -11.79
CA SER A 128 10.05 -7.30 -12.16
C SER A 128 10.64 -8.24 -11.13
N PHE A 129 11.88 -8.00 -10.70
CA PHE A 129 12.55 -8.82 -9.70
C PHE A 129 11.83 -8.81 -8.35
N ILE A 130 11.41 -7.63 -7.87
CA ILE A 130 10.64 -7.51 -6.63
C ILE A 130 9.32 -8.30 -6.73
N ARG A 131 8.63 -8.20 -7.85
CA ARG A 131 7.35 -8.87 -8.07
C ARG A 131 7.50 -10.39 -8.12
N PHE A 132 8.46 -10.90 -8.89
CA PHE A 132 8.76 -12.34 -8.96
C PHE A 132 9.21 -12.87 -7.59
N GLY A 133 10.10 -12.16 -6.90
CA GLY A 133 10.55 -12.53 -5.56
C GLY A 133 9.39 -12.56 -4.55
N ALA A 134 8.50 -11.55 -4.58
CA ALA A 134 7.32 -11.55 -3.74
C ALA A 134 6.34 -12.70 -4.07
N GLY A 135 6.16 -13.02 -5.35
CA GLY A 135 5.36 -14.17 -5.79
C GLY A 135 5.94 -15.49 -5.31
N TRP A 136 7.24 -15.66 -5.45
CA TRP A 136 7.94 -16.85 -4.99
C TRP A 136 7.85 -17.05 -3.46
N LEU A 137 7.98 -15.97 -2.68
CA LEU A 137 7.78 -16.03 -1.24
C LEU A 137 6.34 -16.44 -0.87
N ARG A 138 5.35 -15.94 -1.61
CA ARG A 138 3.94 -16.29 -1.39
C ARG A 138 3.66 -17.75 -1.68
N ASN A 139 4.20 -18.31 -2.76
CA ASN A 139 4.10 -19.73 -3.05
C ASN A 139 4.67 -20.62 -1.93
N ARG A 140 5.59 -20.08 -1.11
CA ARG A 140 6.11 -20.75 0.08
C ARG A 140 5.29 -20.47 1.35
N GLY A 141 4.11 -19.85 1.24
CA GLY A 141 3.23 -19.54 2.37
C GLY A 141 3.61 -18.29 3.19
N TYR A 142 4.59 -17.51 2.73
CA TYR A 142 4.91 -16.24 3.36
C TYR A 142 4.02 -15.11 2.84
N ASN A 143 3.62 -14.19 3.72
CA ASN A 143 2.79 -13.03 3.36
C ASN A 143 1.45 -13.40 2.69
N THR A 144 0.84 -14.54 3.11
CA THR A 144 -0.49 -14.95 2.68
C THR A 144 -1.58 -14.20 3.44
N ARG A 145 -2.74 -14.03 2.82
CA ARG A 145 -3.94 -13.45 3.43
C ARG A 145 -5.07 -14.47 3.38
N ARG A 146 -5.68 -14.75 4.51
CA ARG A 146 -6.87 -15.61 4.58
C ARG A 146 -8.09 -14.85 4.11
N VAL A 147 -8.80 -15.43 3.16
CA VAL A 147 -9.95 -14.83 2.51
C VAL A 147 -11.18 -15.71 2.70
N ALA A 148 -12.33 -15.07 2.88
CA ALA A 148 -13.63 -15.70 2.94
C ALA A 148 -14.60 -14.99 2.01
N VAL A 149 -15.55 -15.73 1.47
CA VAL A 149 -16.67 -15.18 0.69
C VAL A 149 -17.93 -15.25 1.53
N ALA A 150 -18.66 -14.15 1.61
CA ALA A 150 -19.97 -14.06 2.24
C ALA A 150 -21.03 -13.98 1.15
N GLY A 151 -21.82 -15.04 1.01
CA GLY A 151 -22.87 -15.15 0.00
C GLY A 151 -22.63 -16.28 -1.00
N ASP A 152 -23.55 -16.41 -1.92
CA ASP A 152 -23.62 -17.54 -2.85
C ASP A 152 -23.62 -17.14 -4.34
N LEU A 153 -23.32 -15.88 -4.67
CA LEU A 153 -23.23 -15.45 -6.06
C LEU A 153 -22.11 -16.21 -6.81
N PRO A 154 -22.36 -16.61 -8.07
CA PRO A 154 -21.35 -17.30 -8.90
C PRO A 154 -20.02 -16.54 -9.01
N ALA A 155 -20.06 -15.20 -9.01
CA ALA A 155 -18.85 -14.37 -9.04
C ALA A 155 -17.96 -14.59 -7.81
N GLY A 156 -18.55 -14.88 -6.64
CA GLY A 156 -17.80 -15.24 -5.44
C GLY A 156 -17.05 -16.57 -5.59
N GLN A 157 -17.69 -17.57 -6.17
CA GLN A 157 -17.08 -18.88 -6.44
C GLN A 157 -15.98 -18.75 -7.50
N THR A 158 -16.22 -18.03 -8.59
CA THR A 158 -15.18 -17.76 -9.62
C THR A 158 -13.95 -17.11 -9.01
N LEU A 159 -14.14 -16.17 -8.06
CA LEU A 159 -13.03 -15.53 -7.37
C LEU A 159 -12.25 -16.52 -6.47
N LEU A 160 -12.95 -17.40 -5.74
CA LEU A 160 -12.31 -18.44 -4.92
C LEU A 160 -11.50 -19.42 -5.76
N ASP A 161 -12.06 -19.86 -6.90
CA ASP A 161 -11.38 -20.75 -7.85
C ASP A 161 -10.12 -20.08 -8.40
N SER A 162 -10.19 -18.79 -8.73
CA SER A 162 -9.02 -18.02 -9.15
C SER A 162 -7.95 -17.96 -8.06
N PHE A 163 -8.32 -17.78 -6.79
CA PHE A 163 -7.36 -17.76 -5.68
C PHE A 163 -6.72 -19.12 -5.43
N ARG A 164 -7.42 -20.22 -5.69
CA ARG A 164 -6.88 -21.58 -5.59
C ARG A 164 -5.95 -21.91 -6.75
N ASN A 165 -6.33 -21.49 -7.96
CA ASN A 165 -5.54 -21.75 -9.18
C ASN A 165 -4.30 -20.85 -9.27
N GLU A 166 -4.26 -19.75 -8.53
CA GLU A 166 -3.18 -18.76 -8.56
C GLU A 166 -2.51 -18.55 -7.17
N PRO A 167 -1.76 -19.55 -6.64
CA PRO A 167 -1.14 -19.45 -5.30
C PRO A 167 -0.16 -18.27 -5.15
N TRP A 168 0.41 -17.80 -6.27
CA TRP A 168 1.31 -16.64 -6.30
C TRP A 168 0.64 -15.33 -5.87
N LEU A 169 -0.69 -15.24 -5.91
CA LEU A 169 -1.47 -14.13 -5.35
C LEU A 169 -1.33 -14.07 -3.83
N GLY A 170 -1.06 -15.21 -3.17
CA GLY A 170 -0.89 -15.32 -1.73
C GLY A 170 -2.21 -15.17 -0.97
N PHE A 171 -3.32 -15.63 -1.54
CA PHE A 171 -4.59 -15.77 -0.85
C PHE A 171 -4.79 -17.22 -0.41
N GLU A 172 -5.18 -17.39 0.84
CA GLU A 172 -5.52 -18.68 1.45
C GLU A 172 -7.04 -18.71 1.66
N VAL A 173 -7.73 -19.54 0.90
CA VAL A 173 -9.20 -19.63 0.94
C VAL A 173 -9.62 -20.33 2.23
N VAL A 174 -10.44 -19.66 3.05
CA VAL A 174 -11.07 -20.24 4.24
C VAL A 174 -12.34 -20.97 3.87
N GLY A 175 -13.18 -20.36 3.01
CA GLY A 175 -14.42 -20.94 2.52
C GLY A 175 -15.50 -19.91 2.24
N VAL A 176 -16.70 -20.42 1.99
CA VAL A 176 -17.92 -19.65 1.73
C VAL A 176 -18.80 -19.66 2.98
N TYR A 177 -19.32 -18.51 3.34
CA TYR A 177 -20.24 -18.32 4.45
C TYR A 177 -21.59 -17.82 3.93
N HIS A 178 -22.63 -18.59 4.14
CA HIS A 178 -24.01 -18.22 3.84
C HIS A 178 -24.96 -19.00 4.74
N ASP A 179 -26.16 -18.48 4.93
CA ASP A 179 -27.19 -19.22 5.64
C ASP A 179 -27.63 -20.44 4.81
N PRO A 180 -27.81 -21.60 5.45
CA PRO A 180 -28.15 -22.83 4.74
C PRO A 180 -29.48 -22.70 3.99
N LYS A 181 -29.45 -22.99 2.68
CA LYS A 181 -30.64 -23.02 1.83
C LYS A 181 -31.21 -24.44 1.76
N PRO A 182 -32.54 -24.59 1.57
CA PRO A 182 -33.14 -25.89 1.26
C PRO A 182 -32.58 -26.39 -0.08
N GLY A 183 -31.76 -27.40 -0.07
CA GLY A 183 -31.10 -27.94 -1.27
C GLY A 183 -29.66 -28.40 -1.06
N GLY A 184 -29.10 -28.20 0.13
CA GLY A 184 -27.76 -28.66 0.49
C GLY A 184 -26.73 -27.54 0.60
N VAL A 185 -25.59 -27.93 1.10
CA VAL A 185 -24.46 -27.04 1.38
C VAL A 185 -23.41 -27.30 0.30
N SER A 186 -22.79 -26.25 -0.22
CA SER A 186 -21.67 -26.38 -1.17
C SER A 186 -20.46 -27.03 -0.50
N ALA A 187 -19.62 -27.70 -1.27
CA ALA A 187 -18.39 -28.34 -0.76
C ALA A 187 -17.45 -27.35 -0.02
N ASP A 188 -17.56 -26.07 -0.33
CA ASP A 188 -16.75 -24.99 0.21
C ASP A 188 -17.40 -24.23 1.38
N TRP A 189 -18.53 -24.72 1.85
CA TRP A 189 -19.25 -24.09 2.94
C TRP A 189 -18.46 -24.18 4.26
N ALA A 190 -18.15 -23.03 4.84
CA ALA A 190 -17.40 -22.92 6.08
C ALA A 190 -18.30 -22.55 7.28
N GLY A 191 -19.51 -22.03 7.03
CA GLY A 191 -20.44 -21.66 8.09
C GLY A 191 -21.50 -20.66 7.67
N ASN A 192 -22.27 -20.20 8.65
CA ASN A 192 -23.27 -19.15 8.49
C ASN A 192 -22.64 -17.74 8.67
N PHE A 193 -23.44 -16.68 8.48
CA PHE A 193 -22.95 -15.30 8.63
C PHE A 193 -22.54 -14.95 10.06
N GLU A 194 -23.11 -15.56 11.08
CA GLU A 194 -22.73 -15.34 12.49
C GLU A 194 -21.34 -15.90 12.74
N GLN A 195 -21.07 -17.12 12.26
CA GLN A 195 -19.73 -17.74 12.35
C GLN A 195 -18.68 -16.94 11.57
N LEU A 196 -19.05 -16.33 10.42
CA LEU A 196 -18.16 -15.42 9.70
C LEU A 196 -17.74 -14.23 10.57
N ILE A 197 -18.70 -13.62 11.27
CA ILE A 197 -18.44 -12.48 12.17
C ILE A 197 -17.53 -12.90 13.33
N ASP A 198 -17.78 -14.06 13.93
CA ASP A 198 -16.96 -14.59 15.02
C ASP A 198 -15.54 -14.91 14.55
N ASP A 199 -15.38 -15.53 13.39
CA ASP A 199 -14.07 -15.82 12.80
C ASP A 199 -13.32 -14.54 12.40
N ALA A 200 -14.04 -13.51 11.97
CA ALA A 200 -13.49 -12.20 11.71
C ALA A 200 -13.02 -11.51 13.00
N LYS A 201 -13.85 -11.51 14.05
CA LYS A 201 -13.50 -11.00 15.39
C LYS A 201 -12.31 -11.75 16.00
N ALA A 202 -12.26 -13.08 15.82
CA ALA A 202 -11.13 -13.91 16.23
C ALA A 202 -9.87 -13.73 15.36
N SER A 203 -9.92 -12.84 14.37
CA SER A 203 -8.80 -12.58 13.46
C SER A 203 -8.36 -13.78 12.63
N ARG A 204 -9.25 -14.71 12.36
CA ARG A 204 -9.00 -15.88 11.52
C ARG A 204 -9.08 -15.53 10.04
N ILE A 205 -9.80 -14.45 9.67
CA ILE A 205 -10.03 -13.97 8.32
C ILE A 205 -9.40 -12.58 8.18
N HIS A 206 -8.77 -12.29 7.03
CA HIS A 206 -8.17 -10.99 6.75
C HIS A 206 -9.01 -10.18 5.78
N ASN A 207 -9.59 -10.83 4.77
CA ASN A 207 -10.44 -10.19 3.77
C ASN A 207 -11.74 -10.96 3.68
N VAL A 208 -12.85 -10.23 3.67
CA VAL A 208 -14.19 -10.77 3.44
C VAL A 208 -14.72 -10.18 2.13
N TYR A 209 -15.03 -11.05 1.18
CA TYR A 209 -15.63 -10.68 -0.09
C TYR A 209 -17.14 -10.94 0.01
N ILE A 210 -17.94 -9.88 -0.03
CA ILE A 210 -19.40 -9.99 0.01
C ILE A 210 -19.91 -10.24 -1.41
N ALA A 211 -20.44 -11.42 -1.66
CA ALA A 211 -21.01 -11.88 -2.93
C ALA A 211 -22.48 -12.25 -2.75
N THR A 212 -23.28 -11.30 -2.28
CA THR A 212 -24.73 -11.46 -2.08
C THR A 212 -25.51 -10.61 -3.07
N SER A 213 -26.76 -11.01 -3.37
CA SER A 213 -27.66 -10.19 -4.18
C SER A 213 -27.98 -8.86 -3.48
N MET A 214 -28.14 -7.78 -4.23
CA MET A 214 -28.56 -6.49 -3.69
C MET A 214 -29.97 -6.50 -3.12
N SER A 215 -30.80 -7.51 -3.45
CA SER A 215 -32.07 -7.73 -2.78
C SER A 215 -31.92 -7.96 -1.27
N ASP A 216 -30.75 -8.47 -0.85
CA ASP A 216 -30.44 -8.73 0.56
C ASP A 216 -29.72 -7.55 1.24
N GLY A 217 -30.01 -6.32 0.78
CA GLY A 217 -29.36 -5.10 1.25
C GLY A 217 -29.37 -4.88 2.77
N ALA A 218 -30.40 -5.41 3.47
CA ALA A 218 -30.44 -5.37 4.93
C ALA A 218 -29.35 -6.26 5.55
N MET A 219 -29.13 -7.46 4.99
CA MET A 219 -28.07 -8.39 5.42
C MET A 219 -26.69 -7.81 5.13
N VAL A 220 -26.49 -7.26 3.93
CA VAL A 220 -25.22 -6.58 3.57
C VAL A 220 -24.89 -5.45 4.56
N LYS A 221 -25.88 -4.61 4.89
CA LYS A 221 -25.70 -3.53 5.88
C LYS A 221 -25.35 -4.07 7.27
N LYS A 222 -25.98 -5.17 7.71
CA LYS A 222 -25.66 -5.82 8.98
C LYS A 222 -24.23 -6.34 8.98
N LEU A 223 -23.83 -7.10 7.94
CA LEU A 223 -22.49 -7.64 7.81
C LEU A 223 -21.42 -6.53 7.80
N VAL A 224 -21.64 -5.49 7.00
CA VAL A 224 -20.70 -4.36 6.93
C VAL A 224 -20.53 -3.68 8.28
N ARG A 225 -21.62 -3.49 9.02
CA ARG A 225 -21.58 -2.86 10.35
C ARG A 225 -20.85 -3.72 11.37
N GLU A 226 -21.17 -5.02 11.44
CA GLU A 226 -20.52 -5.95 12.38
C GLU A 226 -19.04 -6.17 12.06
N LEU A 227 -18.70 -6.21 10.77
CA LEU A 227 -17.32 -6.36 10.33
C LEU A 227 -16.50 -5.05 10.44
N ALA A 228 -17.14 -3.89 10.52
CA ALA A 228 -16.48 -2.59 10.69
C ALA A 228 -15.67 -2.53 12.01
N ASP A 229 -16.14 -3.17 13.06
CA ASP A 229 -15.44 -3.26 14.35
C ASP A 229 -14.31 -4.30 14.36
N THR A 230 -14.07 -4.95 13.21
CA THR A 230 -13.02 -5.93 13.07
C THR A 230 -11.81 -5.35 12.31
N THR A 231 -10.72 -6.08 12.28
CA THR A 231 -9.55 -5.71 11.48
C THR A 231 -9.58 -6.33 10.07
N CYS A 232 -10.73 -6.85 9.63
CA CYS A 232 -10.92 -7.38 8.29
C CYS A 232 -11.10 -6.26 7.29
N SER A 233 -10.60 -6.46 6.07
CA SER A 233 -11.01 -5.65 4.91
C SER A 233 -12.28 -6.24 4.32
N VAL A 234 -13.30 -5.41 4.16
CA VAL A 234 -14.59 -5.83 3.59
C VAL A 234 -14.68 -5.31 2.16
N ILE A 235 -14.90 -6.22 1.22
CA ILE A 235 -14.87 -5.95 -0.21
C ILE A 235 -16.17 -6.46 -0.80
N LEU A 236 -16.90 -5.60 -1.52
CA LEU A 236 -18.13 -5.99 -2.20
C LEU A 236 -17.81 -6.46 -3.62
N ILE A 237 -18.40 -7.62 -4.00
CA ILE A 237 -18.49 -8.06 -5.39
C ILE A 237 -19.87 -7.59 -5.89
N PRO A 238 -19.93 -6.52 -6.71
CA PRO A 238 -21.20 -6.01 -7.18
C PRO A 238 -21.83 -7.02 -8.18
N ASP A 239 -23.13 -7.16 -8.11
CA ASP A 239 -23.87 -7.82 -9.18
C ASP A 239 -23.82 -6.95 -10.45
N VAL A 240 -23.69 -7.58 -11.61
CA VAL A 240 -23.49 -6.89 -12.92
C VAL A 240 -24.55 -5.82 -13.19
N PHE A 241 -25.78 -6.03 -12.71
CA PHE A 241 -26.87 -5.05 -12.85
C PHE A 241 -26.73 -3.80 -11.97
N THR A 242 -25.97 -3.89 -10.89
CA THR A 242 -25.79 -2.78 -9.93
C THR A 242 -24.58 -1.92 -10.26
N PHE A 243 -23.71 -2.39 -11.16
CA PHE A 243 -22.47 -1.73 -11.56
C PHE A 243 -22.67 -0.30 -12.10
N ASN A 244 -23.78 -0.05 -12.78
CA ASN A 244 -24.09 1.27 -13.34
C ASN A 244 -24.44 2.35 -12.30
N ILE A 245 -24.61 1.99 -11.03
CA ILE A 245 -25.10 2.89 -9.98
C ILE A 245 -23.97 3.36 -9.05
N LEU A 246 -22.87 2.59 -8.97
CA LEU A 246 -21.76 2.86 -8.05
C LEU A 246 -20.65 3.65 -8.77
N HIS A 247 -20.60 4.95 -8.54
CA HIS A 247 -19.48 5.82 -8.94
C HIS A 247 -18.23 5.63 -8.03
N SER A 248 -18.07 4.45 -7.42
CA SER A 248 -16.96 4.13 -6.52
C SER A 248 -15.77 3.57 -7.29
N ARG A 249 -14.58 3.62 -6.67
CA ARG A 249 -13.39 2.99 -7.22
C ARG A 249 -13.62 1.49 -7.34
N VAL A 250 -13.69 1.01 -8.56
CA VAL A 250 -13.82 -0.40 -8.87
C VAL A 250 -12.42 -0.93 -9.18
N GLU A 251 -12.03 -1.98 -8.50
CA GLU A 251 -10.80 -2.73 -8.78
C GLU A 251 -11.17 -4.02 -9.49
N GLU A 252 -10.33 -4.48 -10.40
CA GLU A 252 -10.46 -5.79 -11.03
C GLU A 252 -9.52 -6.77 -10.36
N MET A 253 -10.04 -7.90 -9.90
CA MET A 253 -9.26 -8.97 -9.32
C MET A 253 -9.57 -10.28 -10.04
N SER A 254 -8.60 -10.77 -10.80
CA SER A 254 -8.73 -12.00 -11.61
C SER A 254 -9.97 -12.00 -12.54
N GLY A 255 -10.27 -10.85 -13.19
CA GLY A 255 -11.41 -10.73 -14.09
C GLY A 255 -12.75 -10.43 -13.39
N VAL A 256 -12.77 -10.37 -12.06
CA VAL A 256 -13.98 -10.04 -11.28
C VAL A 256 -13.90 -8.61 -10.80
N PRO A 257 -14.91 -7.74 -11.05
CA PRO A 257 -14.96 -6.40 -10.49
C PRO A 257 -15.22 -6.47 -8.97
N VAL A 258 -14.42 -5.74 -8.20
CA VAL A 258 -14.54 -5.67 -6.74
C VAL A 258 -14.54 -4.22 -6.27
N VAL A 259 -15.36 -3.91 -5.27
CA VAL A 259 -15.48 -2.58 -4.68
C VAL A 259 -15.08 -2.66 -3.21
N PRO A 260 -14.00 -1.99 -2.78
CA PRO A 260 -13.66 -1.91 -1.38
C PRO A 260 -14.70 -1.04 -0.64
N LEU A 261 -15.44 -1.62 0.29
CA LEU A 261 -16.40 -0.89 1.14
C LEU A 261 -15.74 -0.31 2.38
N TYR A 262 -14.80 -1.07 2.94
CA TYR A 262 -13.96 -0.66 4.06
C TYR A 262 -12.53 -1.11 3.83
N ASP A 263 -11.64 -0.14 3.79
CA ASP A 263 -10.21 -0.40 3.88
C ASP A 263 -9.69 0.23 5.19
N THR A 264 -8.82 -0.48 5.89
CA THR A 264 -8.26 0.06 7.14
C THR A 264 -7.29 1.19 6.78
N PRO A 265 -7.59 2.46 7.09
CA PRO A 265 -6.81 3.62 6.64
C PRO A 265 -5.37 3.64 7.16
N LEU A 266 -5.08 2.82 8.17
CA LEU A 266 -3.76 2.71 8.80
C LEU A 266 -3.02 1.43 8.39
N SER A 267 -3.06 1.06 7.10
CA SER A 267 -2.29 -0.07 6.59
C SER A 267 -0.94 0.38 6.03
N GLY A 268 0.12 -0.34 6.37
CA GLY A 268 1.43 -0.16 5.75
C GLY A 268 2.16 1.13 6.13
N ILE A 269 2.61 1.86 5.12
CA ILE A 269 3.41 3.09 5.25
C ILE A 269 2.69 4.18 6.05
N ASN A 270 1.37 4.29 5.92
CA ASN A 270 0.61 5.32 6.63
C ASN A 270 0.74 5.20 8.15
N ARG A 271 0.92 4.00 8.69
CA ARG A 271 1.20 3.79 10.12
C ARG A 271 2.62 4.24 10.49
N LEU A 272 3.61 3.98 9.63
CA LEU A 272 4.99 4.42 9.87
C LEU A 272 5.12 5.93 9.71
N LEU A 273 4.51 6.50 8.67
CA LEU A 273 4.44 7.95 8.47
C LEU A 273 3.74 8.64 9.64
N LYS A 274 2.59 8.10 10.07
CA LYS A 274 1.90 8.62 11.24
C LYS A 274 2.74 8.49 12.51
N ARG A 275 3.45 7.39 12.70
CA ARG A 275 4.36 7.23 13.84
C ARG A 275 5.54 8.18 13.79
N ALA A 276 6.10 8.41 12.60
CA ALA A 276 7.16 9.41 12.40
C ALA A 276 6.64 10.83 12.65
N GLU A 277 5.47 11.16 12.12
CA GLU A 277 4.76 12.42 12.39
C GLU A 277 4.50 12.60 13.88
N ASP A 278 3.96 11.61 14.56
CA ASP A 278 3.67 11.65 16.00
C ASP A 278 4.97 11.83 16.82
N ILE A 279 6.08 11.17 16.42
CA ILE A 279 7.38 11.34 17.09
C ILE A 279 7.92 12.74 16.86
N VAL A 280 7.89 13.26 15.63
CA VAL A 280 8.37 14.60 15.31
C VAL A 280 7.56 15.66 16.04
N LEU A 281 6.23 15.57 16.00
CA LEU A 281 5.32 16.49 16.71
C LEU A 281 5.54 16.42 18.23
N ALA A 282 5.63 15.21 18.80
CA ALA A 282 5.86 15.04 20.23
C ALA A 282 7.23 15.61 20.64
N SER A 283 8.28 15.41 19.81
CA SER A 283 9.61 15.96 20.07
C SER A 283 9.63 17.48 20.01
N LEU A 284 8.94 18.08 19.02
CA LEU A 284 8.79 19.55 18.92
C LEU A 284 8.02 20.12 20.11
N ILE A 285 6.91 19.50 20.49
CA ILE A 285 6.12 19.92 21.66
C ILE A 285 6.97 19.84 22.93
N LEU A 286 7.71 18.75 23.14
CA LEU A 286 8.60 18.60 24.27
C LEU A 286 9.72 19.65 24.27
N LEU A 287 10.29 19.97 23.10
CA LEU A 287 11.30 20.99 22.96
C LEU A 287 10.78 22.39 23.37
N PHE A 288 9.54 22.73 22.94
CA PHE A 288 8.92 24.01 23.30
C PHE A 288 8.45 24.10 24.76
N ILE A 289 8.00 22.98 25.33
CA ILE A 289 7.53 22.93 26.72
C ILE A 289 8.69 22.73 27.72
N SER A 290 9.81 22.12 27.28
CA SER A 290 10.94 21.80 28.16
C SER A 290 11.47 23.01 28.96
N PRO A 291 11.64 24.23 28.41
CA PRO A 291 12.08 25.38 29.22
C PRO A 291 11.09 25.75 30.32
N VAL A 292 9.79 25.65 30.04
CA VAL A 292 8.72 25.91 31.02
C VAL A 292 8.75 24.87 32.14
N LEU A 293 8.84 23.58 31.77
CA LEU A 293 8.96 22.48 32.73
C LEU A 293 10.24 22.62 33.56
N CYS A 294 11.35 23.01 32.94
CA CYS A 294 12.61 23.23 33.65
C CYS A 294 12.49 24.39 34.64
N CYS A 295 11.86 25.50 34.27
CA CYS A 295 11.58 26.63 35.19
C CYS A 295 10.68 26.21 36.35
N ILE A 296 9.62 25.44 36.11
CA ILE A 296 8.74 24.91 37.15
C ILE A 296 9.50 23.98 38.09
N CYS A 297 10.30 23.09 37.56
CA CYS A 297 11.13 22.16 38.37
C CYS A 297 12.14 22.96 39.24
N LEU A 298 12.78 23.97 38.69
CA LEU A 298 13.71 24.82 39.43
C LEU A 298 12.99 25.64 40.54
N LEU A 299 11.78 26.14 40.27
CA LEU A 299 10.97 26.85 41.27
C LEU A 299 10.49 25.88 42.37
N CYS A 300 10.09 24.67 42.02
CA CYS A 300 9.69 23.66 42.99
C CYS A 300 10.87 23.06 43.78
N ALA A 301 12.07 23.01 43.18
CA ALA A 301 13.28 22.50 43.82
C ALA A 301 14.00 23.56 44.67
N SER A 302 13.58 24.84 44.60
CA SER A 302 14.13 25.86 45.49
C SER A 302 13.73 25.53 46.95
N PRO A 303 14.71 25.27 47.86
CA PRO A 303 14.37 24.99 49.24
C PRO A 303 13.74 26.23 49.85
N SER A 304 12.48 26.14 50.27
CA SER A 304 11.84 27.17 51.06
C SER A 304 12.76 27.43 52.27
N ARG A 305 13.44 28.58 52.29
CA ARG A 305 13.97 29.10 53.53
C ARG A 305 12.83 29.31 54.46
N ARG A 306 12.49 28.30 55.25
CA ARG A 306 11.87 28.53 56.52
C ARG A 306 12.95 29.15 57.40
N ALA A 307 13.11 30.45 57.23
CA ALA A 307 13.72 31.27 58.23
C ALA A 307 12.93 31.12 59.51
N GLY A 308 13.57 30.62 60.54
CA GLY A 308 13.05 30.61 61.88
C GLY A 308 12.74 32.07 62.28
N ALA A 309 11.64 32.21 62.93
CA ALA A 309 11.41 33.27 63.90
C ALA A 309 10.74 32.65 65.12
N ARG A 310 11.39 32.87 66.21
CA ARG A 310 11.10 32.61 67.61
C ARG A 310 9.65 32.73 68.00
#